data_50289331617d16b121dfb89ed6f3d789
#
_entry.id   50289331617d16b121dfb89ed6f3d789
#
_cell.length_a   1.000
_cell.length_b   1.000
_cell.length_c   1.000
_cell.angle_alpha   90.00
_cell.angle_beta   90.00
_cell.angle_gamma   90.00
#
_symmetry.space_group_name_H-M   'P 1'
#
loop_
_entity.id
_entity.type
_entity.pdbx_description
1 polymer ?
#
loop_
_entity_poly.entity_id
_entity_poly.type
_entity_poly.pdbx_seq_one_letter_code
_entity_poly.pdbx_strand_id
1 'polypeptide(L)'
;MKKHLPLLSLLTGALLITNFLIAQKADKFVYAVTDINKQGPNWSYLRKIDLNTGAYSDVLLNGADINFRAYSATTRKQFEAPLTDVRYGTAVNAAFATGVAALAYDKKNNRLYYTPMFIDQLRYIDLKTMKVYYLNEMAFTGKPQKSADQGNIVTRMVIASDGYGYAMTNDATQLIRFTTGKKLEITDLGTIVDDQANKGVSVHNSCSSFGGDIIADDEGGLYIFSARNHVFKVNLETKVATHLGVISGLPNGFTVNGAAVDADNKIIVGSAMAATSYFTVDHKTLAATPYKIAGTVWTSSDLANGNLLATANRPKGSTIDLIARQEEATDGKIAIFPNPVTNNQFAVQFNELSAGTYTIQVTDVMGRQMVQQVVALGGSKQVQTIKLNPSAAKGFYLVKVIDQENKAVYSTKILVQ
;
A
#
# COMPACT_ATOMS: atom_id res chain seq x y z
N MET A 1 -15.63 28.32 -73.83
CA MET A 1 -16.08 28.50 -72.44
C MET A 1 -15.52 27.36 -71.61
N LYS A 2 -14.43 27.56 -70.87
CA LYS A 2 -13.79 26.57 -69.96
C LYS A 2 -14.20 26.95 -68.56
N LYS A 3 -14.93 26.04 -67.86
CA LYS A 3 -15.29 26.19 -66.46
C LYS A 3 -14.14 25.67 -65.60
N HIS A 4 -13.55 26.53 -64.79
CA HIS A 4 -12.62 26.15 -63.74
C HIS A 4 -13.42 25.73 -62.50
N LEU A 5 -13.15 24.51 -62.01
CA LEU A 5 -13.58 24.01 -60.72
C LEU A 5 -12.49 24.36 -59.68
N PRO A 6 -12.84 24.92 -58.52
CA PRO A 6 -11.83 25.13 -57.48
C PRO A 6 -11.62 23.83 -56.67
N LEU A 7 -10.35 23.51 -56.48
CA LEU A 7 -9.87 22.42 -55.68
C LEU A 7 -10.07 22.78 -54.17
N LEU A 8 -10.97 22.09 -53.50
CA LEU A 8 -11.20 22.25 -52.06
C LEU A 8 -10.19 21.39 -51.33
N SER A 9 -9.18 22.01 -50.76
CA SER A 9 -8.17 21.34 -49.93
C SER A 9 -8.78 21.03 -48.56
N LEU A 10 -9.08 19.76 -48.28
CA LEU A 10 -9.41 19.26 -46.96
C LEU A 10 -8.16 19.26 -46.07
N LEU A 11 -8.09 20.23 -45.17
CA LEU A 11 -7.09 20.24 -44.10
C LEU A 11 -7.63 19.30 -42.99
N THR A 12 -7.19 18.04 -42.97
CA THR A 12 -7.40 17.13 -41.85
C THR A 12 -6.48 17.56 -40.71
N GLY A 13 -7.03 18.33 -39.77
CA GLY A 13 -6.38 18.62 -38.51
C GLY A 13 -6.31 17.35 -37.66
N ALA A 14 -5.14 16.74 -37.61
CA ALA A 14 -4.87 15.69 -36.62
C ALA A 14 -4.89 16.33 -35.21
N LEU A 15 -5.99 16.13 -34.48
CA LEU A 15 -6.07 16.46 -33.05
C LEU A 15 -5.16 15.46 -32.31
N LEU A 16 -3.93 15.86 -32.05
CA LEU A 16 -3.05 15.17 -31.07
C LEU A 16 -3.70 15.35 -29.69
N ILE A 17 -4.53 14.39 -29.28
CA ILE A 17 -4.96 14.27 -27.90
C ILE A 17 -3.72 13.81 -27.11
N THR A 18 -2.95 14.76 -26.62
CA THR A 18 -1.95 14.52 -25.59
C THR A 18 -2.70 14.14 -24.32
N ASN A 19 -2.80 12.84 -24.05
CA ASN A 19 -3.18 12.37 -22.74
C ASN A 19 -2.11 12.86 -21.75
N PHE A 20 -2.36 13.99 -21.12
CA PHE A 20 -1.63 14.39 -19.94
C PHE A 20 -1.92 13.33 -18.87
N LEU A 21 -0.98 12.44 -18.66
CA LEU A 21 -0.88 11.69 -17.40
C LEU A 21 -0.76 12.76 -16.31
N ILE A 22 -1.87 13.07 -15.64
CA ILE A 22 -1.85 13.91 -14.45
C ILE A 22 -1.12 13.06 -13.40
N ALA A 23 0.17 13.27 -13.26
CA ALA A 23 0.93 12.72 -12.15
C ALA A 23 0.16 13.11 -10.89
N GLN A 24 -0.26 12.12 -10.09
CA GLN A 24 -1.03 12.38 -8.89
C GLN A 24 -0.21 13.32 -8.01
N LYS A 25 -0.75 14.51 -7.74
CA LYS A 25 -0.05 15.55 -6.98
C LYS A 25 0.34 14.96 -5.63
N ALA A 26 1.60 15.14 -5.26
CA ALA A 26 2.11 14.69 -3.97
C ALA A 26 1.30 15.33 -2.83
N ASP A 27 1.03 14.55 -1.79
CA ASP A 27 0.39 15.04 -0.59
C ASP A 27 1.34 15.99 0.13
N LYS A 28 0.83 17.15 0.50
CA LYS A 28 1.52 18.16 1.31
C LYS A 28 1.07 18.10 2.76
N PHE A 29 0.66 16.94 3.19
CA PHE A 29 0.22 16.68 4.54
C PHE A 29 0.56 15.24 4.94
N VAL A 30 0.47 14.99 6.24
CA VAL A 30 0.52 13.63 6.81
C VAL A 30 -0.56 13.50 7.88
N TYR A 31 -1.22 12.35 7.95
CA TYR A 31 -2.03 11.98 9.09
C TYR A 31 -1.11 11.47 10.19
N ALA A 32 -1.40 11.82 11.44
CA ALA A 32 -0.63 11.43 12.62
C ALA A 32 -1.58 10.90 13.69
N VAL A 33 -1.23 9.77 14.31
CA VAL A 33 -1.83 9.35 15.56
C VAL A 33 -1.02 9.93 16.69
N THR A 34 -1.59 10.91 17.39
CA THR A 34 -0.90 11.67 18.42
C THR A 34 -1.39 11.31 19.82
N ASP A 35 -0.57 11.63 20.80
CA ASP A 35 -0.98 11.53 22.19
C ASP A 35 -2.10 12.51 22.55
N ILE A 36 -2.87 12.16 23.58
CA ILE A 36 -3.93 13.01 24.12
C ILE A 36 -3.35 14.22 24.86
N ASN A 37 -2.23 14.02 25.57
CA ASN A 37 -1.61 14.99 26.48
C ASN A 37 -0.29 15.57 25.98
N LYS A 38 0.00 15.50 24.68
CA LYS A 38 1.22 15.95 23.99
C LYS A 38 2.45 15.05 24.20
N GLN A 39 2.68 14.48 25.36
CA GLN A 39 3.89 13.73 25.72
C GLN A 39 3.59 12.45 26.51
N GLY A 40 2.45 11.84 26.30
CA GLY A 40 2.07 10.62 27.00
C GLY A 40 2.05 9.38 26.09
N PRO A 41 1.72 8.22 26.65
CA PRO A 41 1.64 6.95 25.92
C PRO A 41 0.22 6.64 25.37
N ASN A 42 -0.67 7.64 25.30
CA ASN A 42 -2.07 7.44 24.91
C ASN A 42 -2.31 7.92 23.48
N TRP A 43 -1.74 7.25 22.50
CA TRP A 43 -1.85 7.58 21.08
C TRP A 43 -3.23 7.24 20.53
N SER A 44 -4.18 8.17 20.76
CA SER A 44 -5.60 7.97 20.46
C SER A 44 -6.24 9.14 19.71
N TYR A 45 -5.49 10.21 19.41
CA TYR A 45 -6.00 11.33 18.66
C TYR A 45 -5.48 11.33 17.23
N LEU A 46 -6.41 11.27 16.26
CA LEU A 46 -6.06 11.49 14.86
C LEU A 46 -5.98 12.99 14.58
N ARG A 47 -4.87 13.40 14.00
CA ARG A 47 -4.62 14.76 13.51
C ARG A 47 -4.07 14.71 12.09
N LYS A 48 -4.06 15.87 11.46
CA LYS A 48 -3.38 16.10 10.18
C LYS A 48 -2.31 17.16 10.39
N ILE A 49 -1.13 16.95 9.83
CA ILE A 49 -0.03 17.94 9.85
C ILE A 49 0.11 18.47 8.43
N ASP A 50 0.05 19.78 8.26
CA ASP A 50 0.38 20.44 7.00
C ASP A 50 1.91 20.47 6.83
N LEU A 51 2.42 19.85 5.79
CA LEU A 51 3.85 19.71 5.55
C LEU A 51 4.52 20.98 5.00
N ASN A 52 3.78 22.01 4.58
CA ASN A 52 4.37 23.30 4.20
C ASN A 52 4.60 24.20 5.42
N THR A 53 3.70 24.13 6.40
CA THR A 53 3.70 25.02 7.57
C THR A 53 4.14 24.35 8.85
N GLY A 54 4.07 23.01 8.94
CA GLY A 54 4.26 22.24 10.15
C GLY A 54 3.10 22.37 11.16
N ALA A 55 1.96 22.92 10.75
CA ALA A 55 0.82 23.13 11.63
C ALA A 55 -0.04 21.87 11.76
N TYR A 56 -0.48 21.58 13.00
CA TYR A 56 -1.47 20.54 13.26
C TYR A 56 -2.89 21.05 13.02
N SER A 57 -3.74 20.19 12.50
CA SER A 57 -5.19 20.40 12.52
C SER A 57 -5.75 20.26 13.94
N ASP A 58 -7.01 20.64 14.11
CA ASP A 58 -7.81 20.16 15.23
C ASP A 58 -7.87 18.63 15.22
N VAL A 59 -8.35 18.05 16.34
CA VAL A 59 -8.55 16.60 16.45
C VAL A 59 -9.64 16.18 15.46
N LEU A 60 -9.25 15.37 14.47
CA LEU A 60 -10.17 14.83 13.47
C LEU A 60 -11.03 13.69 14.04
N LEU A 61 -10.43 12.87 14.91
CA LEU A 61 -11.11 11.77 15.60
C LEU A 61 -10.51 11.60 16.99
N ASN A 62 -11.38 11.58 18.01
CA ASN A 62 -11.06 11.07 19.34
C ASN A 62 -11.22 9.55 19.33
N GLY A 63 -10.13 8.83 19.15
CA GLY A 63 -10.13 7.38 19.07
C GLY A 63 -10.31 6.66 20.43
N ALA A 64 -10.27 7.41 21.54
CA ALA A 64 -10.47 6.87 22.90
C ALA A 64 -11.94 6.88 23.35
N ASP A 65 -12.86 7.45 22.57
CA ASP A 65 -14.27 7.52 22.94
C ASP A 65 -14.92 6.12 22.95
N ILE A 66 -15.23 5.62 24.14
CA ILE A 66 -15.88 4.30 24.33
C ILE A 66 -17.36 4.30 23.92
N ASN A 67 -18.01 5.47 23.84
CA ASN A 67 -19.39 5.62 23.38
C ASN A 67 -19.49 5.70 21.86
N PHE A 68 -18.37 5.57 21.17
CA PHE A 68 -18.29 5.60 19.73
C PHE A 68 -19.14 4.48 19.10
N ARG A 69 -19.77 4.78 17.97
CA ARG A 69 -20.58 3.82 17.21
C ARG A 69 -19.92 3.47 15.88
N ALA A 70 -19.32 2.30 15.86
CA ALA A 70 -18.68 1.77 14.66
C ALA A 70 -19.68 1.12 13.69
N TYR A 71 -19.19 0.85 12.50
CA TYR A 71 -19.91 0.20 11.40
C TYR A 71 -19.20 -1.12 11.05
N SER A 72 -19.97 -2.14 10.64
CA SER A 72 -19.39 -3.34 10.04
C SER A 72 -18.79 -2.98 8.66
N ALA A 73 -17.56 -3.39 8.43
CA ALA A 73 -16.90 -3.21 7.13
C ALA A 73 -17.58 -4.02 6.01
N THR A 74 -18.19 -5.15 6.35
CA THR A 74 -18.86 -6.06 5.41
C THR A 74 -20.28 -5.60 5.07
N THR A 75 -21.12 -5.38 6.11
CA THR A 75 -22.53 -5.04 5.89
C THR A 75 -22.78 -3.56 5.70
N ARG A 76 -21.82 -2.70 6.04
CA ARG A 76 -21.91 -1.23 6.05
C ARG A 76 -22.95 -0.68 7.02
N LYS A 77 -23.55 -1.52 7.84
CA LYS A 77 -24.50 -1.13 8.89
C LYS A 77 -23.76 -0.78 10.18
N GLN A 78 -24.33 0.15 10.92
CA GLN A 78 -23.87 0.46 12.29
C GLN A 78 -24.14 -0.73 13.20
N PHE A 79 -23.23 -1.00 14.14
CA PHE A 79 -23.49 -2.03 15.15
C PHE A 79 -24.63 -1.61 16.07
N GLU A 80 -25.55 -2.52 16.35
CA GLU A 80 -26.73 -2.27 17.19
C GLU A 80 -26.35 -2.04 18.65
N ALA A 81 -25.31 -2.74 19.11
CA ALA A 81 -24.78 -2.63 20.47
C ALA A 81 -23.27 -2.36 20.46
N PRO A 82 -22.70 -1.75 21.53
CA PRO A 82 -21.27 -1.64 21.70
C PRO A 82 -20.60 -3.02 21.66
N LEU A 83 -19.44 -3.09 21.01
CA LEU A 83 -18.63 -4.30 21.02
C LEU A 83 -17.99 -4.50 22.38
N THR A 84 -17.80 -5.76 22.77
CA THR A 84 -17.12 -6.16 24.01
C THR A 84 -16.11 -7.26 23.72
N ASP A 85 -15.03 -7.32 24.47
CA ASP A 85 -14.00 -8.36 24.41
C ASP A 85 -13.71 -8.85 25.83
N VAL A 86 -13.43 -10.15 26.00
CA VAL A 86 -13.17 -10.76 27.32
C VAL A 86 -11.95 -10.15 28.02
N ARG A 87 -10.98 -9.63 27.27
CA ARG A 87 -9.71 -9.08 27.77
C ARG A 87 -9.78 -7.58 28.04
N TYR A 88 -10.53 -6.86 27.19
CA TYR A 88 -10.53 -5.38 27.15
C TYR A 88 -11.90 -4.77 27.46
N GLY A 89 -12.92 -5.61 27.74
CA GLY A 89 -14.27 -5.17 28.03
C GLY A 89 -14.83 -4.29 26.90
N THR A 90 -15.45 -3.17 27.27
CA THR A 90 -16.02 -2.20 26.33
C THR A 90 -14.98 -1.28 25.69
N ALA A 91 -13.71 -1.29 26.14
CA ALA A 91 -12.63 -0.48 25.55
C ALA A 91 -12.41 -0.83 24.06
N VAL A 92 -12.71 -2.06 23.64
CA VAL A 92 -12.63 -2.49 22.23
C VAL A 92 -13.60 -1.73 21.33
N ASN A 93 -14.66 -1.13 21.88
CA ASN A 93 -15.62 -0.33 21.12
C ASN A 93 -15.05 1.01 20.64
N ALA A 94 -14.09 1.59 21.38
CA ALA A 94 -13.44 2.82 20.95
C ALA A 94 -12.71 2.64 19.62
N ALA A 95 -12.70 3.67 18.78
CA ALA A 95 -12.12 3.57 17.44
C ALA A 95 -10.67 3.09 17.46
N PHE A 96 -9.82 3.67 18.33
CA PHE A 96 -8.41 3.29 18.47
C PHE A 96 -8.15 2.34 19.66
N ALA A 97 -9.18 2.04 20.45
CA ALA A 97 -9.17 1.06 21.53
C ALA A 97 -7.87 1.09 22.38
N THR A 98 -6.99 0.12 22.17
CA THR A 98 -5.72 -0.06 22.90
C THR A 98 -4.57 0.80 22.37
N GLY A 99 -4.85 1.80 21.52
CA GLY A 99 -3.86 2.61 20.81
C GLY A 99 -3.52 2.03 19.43
N VAL A 100 -3.02 2.87 18.57
CA VAL A 100 -2.65 2.54 17.17
C VAL A 100 -1.18 2.82 16.96
N ALA A 101 -0.46 1.86 16.41
CA ALA A 101 0.94 1.98 15.97
C ALA A 101 1.13 1.50 14.52
N ALA A 102 0.03 1.33 13.77
CA ALA A 102 0.05 0.92 12.37
C ALA A 102 -1.11 1.59 11.63
N LEU A 103 -0.79 2.56 10.78
CA LEU A 103 -1.73 3.39 10.04
C LEU A 103 -1.31 3.48 8.57
N ALA A 104 -2.25 3.36 7.63
CA ALA A 104 -1.98 3.51 6.20
C ALA A 104 -3.04 4.37 5.52
N TYR A 105 -2.65 5.32 4.69
CA TYR A 105 -3.56 6.17 3.93
C TYR A 105 -3.76 5.66 2.51
N ASP A 106 -4.95 5.17 2.25
CA ASP A 106 -5.44 4.86 0.90
C ASP A 106 -5.99 6.14 0.26
N LYS A 107 -5.15 6.80 -0.50
CA LYS A 107 -5.50 8.04 -1.20
C LYS A 107 -6.59 7.84 -2.25
N LYS A 108 -6.63 6.67 -2.88
CA LYS A 108 -7.60 6.35 -3.93
C LYS A 108 -9.03 6.28 -3.40
N ASN A 109 -9.22 5.57 -2.28
CA ASN A 109 -10.54 5.39 -1.67
C ASN A 109 -10.81 6.41 -0.55
N ASN A 110 -9.85 7.31 -0.27
CA ASN A 110 -9.89 8.30 0.81
C ASN A 110 -10.19 7.66 2.17
N ARG A 111 -9.39 6.64 2.53
CA ARG A 111 -9.53 5.86 3.75
C ARG A 111 -8.23 5.80 4.52
N LEU A 112 -8.32 5.78 5.85
CA LEU A 112 -7.20 5.42 6.72
C LEU A 112 -7.42 4.02 7.28
N TYR A 113 -6.60 3.07 6.89
CA TYR A 113 -6.56 1.72 7.44
C TYR A 113 -5.65 1.68 8.65
N TYR A 114 -6.03 0.90 9.67
CA TYR A 114 -5.24 0.75 10.90
C TYR A 114 -5.66 -0.50 11.67
N THR A 115 -4.87 -0.86 12.67
CA THR A 115 -5.21 -1.90 13.65
C THR A 115 -4.89 -1.41 15.06
N PRO A 116 -5.78 -1.63 16.06
CA PRO A 116 -5.41 -1.41 17.45
C PRO A 116 -4.35 -2.42 17.88
N MET A 117 -3.33 -1.99 18.64
CA MET A 117 -2.12 -2.78 18.93
C MET A 117 -2.39 -4.17 19.51
N PHE A 118 -3.34 -4.29 20.43
CA PHE A 118 -3.60 -5.54 21.13
C PHE A 118 -4.87 -6.27 20.66
N ILE A 119 -5.53 -5.75 19.63
CA ILE A 119 -6.77 -6.31 19.07
C ILE A 119 -6.49 -6.77 17.64
N ASP A 120 -6.76 -8.05 17.37
CA ASP A 120 -6.51 -8.66 16.07
C ASP A 120 -7.61 -8.35 15.05
N GLN A 121 -7.71 -7.07 14.68
CA GLN A 121 -8.80 -6.58 13.84
C GLN A 121 -8.33 -5.45 12.91
N LEU A 122 -8.58 -5.60 11.60
CA LEU A 122 -8.41 -4.51 10.66
C LEU A 122 -9.59 -3.54 10.77
N ARG A 123 -9.29 -2.26 10.84
CA ARG A 123 -10.26 -1.15 10.86
C ARG A 123 -9.91 -0.11 9.82
N TYR A 124 -10.89 0.69 9.41
CA TYR A 124 -10.60 1.87 8.60
C TYR A 124 -11.55 3.02 8.90
N ILE A 125 -11.07 4.24 8.69
CA ILE A 125 -11.83 5.48 8.73
C ILE A 125 -12.13 5.89 7.30
N ASP A 126 -13.41 6.09 6.97
CA ASP A 126 -13.80 6.77 5.75
C ASP A 126 -13.66 8.28 5.97
N LEU A 127 -12.66 8.89 5.36
CA LEU A 127 -12.31 10.30 5.61
C LEU A 127 -13.32 11.31 5.03
N LYS A 128 -14.22 10.86 4.15
CA LYS A 128 -15.30 11.72 3.66
C LYS A 128 -16.43 11.87 4.67
N THR A 129 -16.72 10.80 5.40
CA THR A 129 -17.85 10.73 6.34
C THR A 129 -17.43 10.70 7.79
N MET A 130 -16.13 10.51 8.06
CA MET A 130 -15.54 10.26 9.38
C MET A 130 -16.15 9.03 10.10
N LYS A 131 -16.79 8.14 9.37
CA LYS A 131 -17.28 6.86 9.89
C LYS A 131 -16.15 5.88 9.99
N VAL A 132 -16.16 5.08 11.06
CA VAL A 132 -15.16 4.03 11.29
C VAL A 132 -15.79 2.67 11.11
N TYR A 133 -15.10 1.84 10.36
CA TYR A 133 -15.55 0.51 9.97
C TYR A 133 -14.62 -0.55 10.54
N TYR A 134 -15.19 -1.58 11.15
CA TYR A 134 -14.47 -2.71 11.71
C TYR A 134 -14.70 -3.96 10.85
N LEU A 135 -13.64 -4.66 10.53
CA LEU A 135 -13.72 -5.97 9.89
C LEU A 135 -13.74 -7.04 11.00
N ASN A 136 -14.95 -7.52 11.32
CA ASN A 136 -15.16 -8.48 12.40
C ASN A 136 -15.15 -9.93 11.94
N GLU A 137 -15.44 -10.18 10.66
CA GLU A 137 -15.64 -11.51 10.10
C GLU A 137 -14.33 -12.24 9.79
N MET A 138 -13.21 -11.52 9.84
CA MET A 138 -11.88 -12.04 9.52
C MET A 138 -10.89 -11.59 10.57
N ALA A 139 -10.05 -12.49 11.04
CA ALA A 139 -8.88 -12.17 11.84
C ALA A 139 -7.85 -11.44 10.99
N PHE A 140 -7.15 -10.45 11.56
CA PHE A 140 -6.12 -9.72 10.82
C PHE A 140 -4.81 -10.49 10.75
N THR A 141 -4.33 -11.00 11.88
CA THR A 141 -3.12 -11.82 11.96
C THR A 141 -3.40 -13.30 12.24
N GLY A 142 -4.61 -13.63 12.70
CA GLY A 142 -4.96 -14.95 13.23
C GLY A 142 -4.34 -15.24 14.61
N LYS A 143 -3.75 -14.23 15.25
CA LYS A 143 -3.10 -14.34 16.58
C LYS A 143 -3.74 -13.34 17.56
N PRO A 144 -4.93 -13.65 18.10
CA PRO A 144 -5.66 -12.74 18.97
C PRO A 144 -4.98 -12.48 20.32
N GLN A 145 -4.20 -13.45 20.81
CA GLN A 145 -3.37 -13.24 21.99
C GLN A 145 -2.01 -12.69 21.58
N LYS A 146 -1.62 -11.56 22.19
CA LYS A 146 -0.34 -10.94 21.91
C LYS A 146 0.73 -11.50 22.83
N SER A 147 1.92 -11.76 22.28
CA SER A 147 3.06 -12.27 23.03
C SER A 147 3.57 -11.27 24.08
N ALA A 148 4.19 -11.75 25.14
CA ALA A 148 4.68 -10.90 26.23
C ALA A 148 5.76 -9.91 25.77
N ASP A 149 6.56 -10.28 24.77
CA ASP A 149 7.56 -9.44 24.14
C ASP A 149 6.96 -8.52 23.04
N GLN A 150 5.65 -8.58 22.85
CA GLN A 150 4.91 -7.82 21.83
C GLN A 150 5.35 -8.10 20.39
N GLY A 151 6.03 -9.22 20.14
CA GLY A 151 6.54 -9.57 18.81
C GLY A 151 5.46 -9.67 17.75
N ASN A 152 4.32 -10.28 18.07
CA ASN A 152 3.19 -10.47 17.15
C ASN A 152 2.19 -9.30 17.11
N ILE A 153 2.52 -8.12 17.63
CA ILE A 153 1.74 -6.89 17.43
C ILE A 153 2.04 -6.33 16.04
N VAL A 154 1.02 -5.92 15.32
CA VAL A 154 1.22 -5.15 14.08
C VAL A 154 1.54 -3.71 14.44
N THR A 155 2.72 -3.25 14.06
CA THR A 155 3.22 -1.89 14.33
C THR A 155 3.57 -1.12 13.06
N ARG A 156 3.36 -1.71 11.89
CA ARG A 156 3.77 -1.13 10.61
C ARG A 156 2.69 -1.39 9.59
N MET A 157 2.27 -0.34 8.85
CA MET A 157 1.27 -0.48 7.79
C MET A 157 1.46 0.60 6.72
N VAL A 158 1.31 0.22 5.44
CA VAL A 158 1.39 1.16 4.31
C VAL A 158 0.51 0.69 3.16
N ILE A 159 0.06 1.63 2.31
CA ILE A 159 -0.48 1.31 0.98
C ILE A 159 0.67 1.40 -0.02
N ALA A 160 0.97 0.30 -0.70
CA ALA A 160 2.06 0.22 -1.65
C ALA A 160 1.65 0.66 -3.07
N SER A 161 2.62 0.72 -3.97
CA SER A 161 2.44 1.17 -5.36
C SER A 161 1.50 0.29 -6.19
N ASP A 162 1.31 -0.96 -5.77
CA ASP A 162 0.36 -1.91 -6.38
C ASP A 162 -1.09 -1.72 -5.91
N GLY A 163 -1.33 -0.78 -4.98
CA GLY A 163 -2.64 -0.46 -4.43
C GLY A 163 -3.11 -1.37 -3.29
N TYR A 164 -2.34 -2.40 -2.94
CA TYR A 164 -2.61 -3.21 -1.75
C TYR A 164 -2.09 -2.53 -0.48
N GLY A 165 -2.76 -2.82 0.63
CA GLY A 165 -2.23 -2.53 1.95
C GLY A 165 -1.28 -3.65 2.40
N TYR A 166 -0.19 -3.26 3.03
CA TYR A 166 0.76 -4.17 3.66
C TYR A 166 0.92 -3.80 5.13
N ALA A 167 0.88 -4.82 5.97
CA ALA A 167 1.09 -4.70 7.41
C ALA A 167 2.11 -5.73 7.88
N MET A 168 2.86 -5.40 8.92
CA MET A 168 3.91 -6.27 9.43
C MET A 168 3.90 -6.32 10.95
N THR A 169 4.09 -7.51 11.51
CA THR A 169 4.28 -7.69 12.95
C THR A 169 5.65 -7.15 13.39
N ASN A 170 5.75 -6.83 14.67
CA ASN A 170 6.96 -6.29 15.30
C ASN A 170 8.19 -7.17 15.03
N ASP A 171 8.00 -8.49 15.18
CA ASP A 171 9.01 -9.52 14.97
C ASP A 171 9.21 -9.89 13.50
N ALA A 172 8.51 -9.23 12.57
CA ALA A 172 8.54 -9.50 11.13
C ALA A 172 8.27 -10.97 10.74
N THR A 173 7.62 -11.75 11.63
CA THR A 173 7.22 -13.14 11.33
C THR A 173 5.98 -13.22 10.47
N GLN A 174 5.20 -12.14 10.36
CA GLN A 174 4.08 -12.04 9.44
C GLN A 174 4.15 -10.73 8.65
N LEU A 175 4.19 -10.87 7.33
CA LEU A 175 3.86 -9.83 6.36
C LEU A 175 2.46 -10.11 5.85
N ILE A 176 1.53 -9.21 6.12
CA ILE A 176 0.12 -9.36 5.76
C ILE A 176 -0.20 -8.40 4.63
N ARG A 177 -0.85 -8.90 3.58
CA ARG A 177 -1.39 -8.10 2.49
C ARG A 177 -2.91 -8.04 2.61
N PHE A 178 -3.50 -6.88 2.36
CA PHE A 178 -4.95 -6.72 2.30
C PHE A 178 -5.39 -5.85 1.13
N THR A 179 -6.59 -6.12 0.62
CA THR A 179 -7.19 -5.30 -0.44
C THR A 179 -7.79 -4.02 0.15
N THR A 180 -7.81 -2.94 -0.63
CA THR A 180 -8.38 -1.64 -0.22
C THR A 180 -9.73 -1.34 -0.87
N GLY A 181 -10.22 -2.22 -1.75
CA GLY A 181 -11.44 -2.07 -2.51
C GLY A 181 -12.74 -2.24 -1.73
N LYS A 182 -13.80 -2.60 -2.44
CA LYS A 182 -15.13 -2.83 -1.85
C LYS A 182 -15.16 -4.09 -0.97
N LYS A 183 -14.47 -5.15 -1.38
CA LYS A 183 -14.33 -6.41 -0.67
C LYS A 183 -12.95 -6.44 -0.03
N LEU A 184 -12.90 -6.53 1.29
CA LEU A 184 -11.66 -6.68 2.02
C LEU A 184 -11.26 -8.16 2.03
N GLU A 185 -10.04 -8.43 1.60
CA GLU A 185 -9.41 -9.74 1.64
C GLU A 185 -8.07 -9.59 2.36
N ILE A 186 -7.74 -10.55 3.22
CA ILE A 186 -6.52 -10.56 4.01
C ILE A 186 -5.74 -11.81 3.64
N THR A 187 -4.46 -11.65 3.35
CA THR A 187 -3.54 -12.76 3.01
C THR A 187 -2.28 -12.65 3.84
N ASP A 188 -1.96 -13.66 4.63
CA ASP A 188 -0.66 -13.78 5.28
C ASP A 188 0.36 -14.27 4.25
N LEU A 189 1.35 -13.44 3.94
CA LEU A 189 2.45 -13.75 3.03
C LEU A 189 3.60 -14.49 3.73
N GLY A 190 3.52 -14.65 5.06
CA GLY A 190 4.52 -15.32 5.88
C GLY A 190 5.65 -14.41 6.32
N THR A 191 6.73 -15.04 6.75
CA THR A 191 7.88 -14.41 7.41
C THR A 191 8.77 -13.64 6.43
N ILE A 192 9.28 -12.50 6.88
CA ILE A 192 10.39 -11.80 6.23
C ILE A 192 11.69 -12.57 6.49
N VAL A 193 12.63 -12.54 5.58
CA VAL A 193 13.92 -13.23 5.67
C VAL A 193 15.04 -12.20 5.70
N ASP A 194 15.97 -12.35 6.63
CA ASP A 194 17.16 -11.50 6.64
C ASP A 194 18.07 -11.77 5.44
N ASP A 195 18.59 -10.72 4.83
CA ASP A 195 19.63 -10.81 3.82
C ASP A 195 20.94 -11.31 4.50
N GLN A 196 21.64 -12.22 3.84
CA GLN A 196 22.96 -12.71 4.30
C GLN A 196 23.97 -11.56 4.45
N ALA A 197 23.83 -10.49 3.68
CA ALA A 197 24.68 -9.31 3.76
C ALA A 197 24.48 -8.47 5.04
N ASN A 198 23.46 -8.73 5.86
CA ASN A 198 23.14 -7.95 7.06
C ASN A 198 24.16 -8.09 8.20
N LYS A 199 25.13 -9.01 8.08
CA LYS A 199 26.22 -9.20 9.06
C LYS A 199 25.75 -9.34 10.51
N GLY A 200 24.64 -10.06 10.72
CA GLY A 200 24.06 -10.31 12.04
C GLY A 200 23.05 -9.27 12.53
N VAL A 201 22.81 -8.20 11.78
CA VAL A 201 21.68 -7.28 12.06
C VAL A 201 20.39 -7.90 11.51
N SER A 202 19.50 -8.31 12.41
CA SER A 202 18.28 -9.02 12.05
C SER A 202 17.05 -8.13 12.18
N VAL A 203 16.14 -8.23 11.20
CA VAL A 203 14.82 -7.59 11.26
C VAL A 203 13.94 -8.16 12.37
N HIS A 204 14.27 -9.37 12.86
CA HIS A 204 13.56 -10.06 13.94
C HIS A 204 14.05 -9.72 15.34
N ASN A 205 15.15 -9.00 15.46
CA ASN A 205 15.78 -8.73 16.76
C ASN A 205 14.99 -7.65 17.51
N SER A 206 14.49 -8.00 18.71
CA SER A 206 13.70 -7.08 19.54
C SER A 206 14.48 -5.85 20.01
N CYS A 207 15.80 -5.97 20.19
CA CYS A 207 16.64 -4.87 20.66
C CYS A 207 16.98 -3.84 19.58
N SER A 208 16.96 -4.22 18.30
CA SER A 208 17.34 -3.33 17.19
C SER A 208 16.19 -2.98 16.25
N SER A 209 15.19 -3.85 16.16
CA SER A 209 14.27 -3.81 15.00
C SER A 209 12.79 -3.74 15.34
N PHE A 210 12.40 -3.90 16.61
CA PHE A 210 11.00 -3.76 17.02
C PHE A 210 10.54 -2.29 17.01
N GLY A 211 9.22 -2.12 16.90
CA GLY A 211 8.58 -0.81 16.76
C GLY A 211 8.84 -0.18 15.40
N GLY A 212 8.49 1.07 15.30
CA GLY A 212 8.71 1.83 14.07
C GLY A 212 7.60 1.67 13.06
N ASP A 213 7.91 2.04 11.82
CA ASP A 213 6.94 2.16 10.74
C ASP A 213 7.49 1.63 9.42
N ILE A 214 6.65 1.58 8.38
CA ILE A 214 7.07 1.27 7.01
C ILE A 214 6.55 2.30 6.02
N ILE A 215 7.34 2.57 4.99
CA ILE A 215 6.92 3.28 3.79
C ILE A 215 7.11 2.38 2.57
N ALA A 216 6.44 2.72 1.46
CA ALA A 216 6.60 2.04 0.19
C ALA A 216 7.34 2.93 -0.82
N ASP A 217 8.10 2.30 -1.71
CA ASP A 217 8.65 2.97 -2.88
C ASP A 217 7.75 2.79 -4.12
N ASP A 218 8.07 3.52 -5.16
CA ASP A 218 7.37 3.49 -6.44
C ASP A 218 7.73 2.28 -7.31
N GLU A 219 8.66 1.42 -6.88
CA GLU A 219 9.07 0.18 -7.55
C GLU A 219 8.52 -1.10 -6.88
N GLY A 220 7.74 -0.97 -5.80
CA GLY A 220 7.14 -2.08 -5.06
C GLY A 220 8.04 -2.62 -3.94
N GLY A 221 9.03 -1.86 -3.50
CA GLY A 221 9.80 -2.14 -2.28
C GLY A 221 9.15 -1.52 -1.04
N LEU A 222 9.41 -2.10 0.12
CA LEU A 222 9.07 -1.52 1.42
C LEU A 222 10.33 -1.13 2.17
N TYR A 223 10.25 -0.06 2.97
CA TYR A 223 11.35 0.37 3.85
C TYR A 223 10.86 0.36 5.28
N ILE A 224 11.48 -0.46 6.12
CA ILE A 224 11.23 -0.53 7.56
C ILE A 224 12.13 0.50 8.25
N PHE A 225 11.53 1.32 9.10
CA PHE A 225 12.19 2.22 10.03
C PHE A 225 11.92 1.72 11.43
N SER A 226 12.89 1.06 12.08
CA SER A 226 12.68 0.55 13.43
C SER A 226 12.70 1.66 14.49
N ALA A 227 12.09 1.41 15.64
CA ALA A 227 12.14 2.35 16.76
C ALA A 227 13.58 2.59 17.29
N ARG A 228 14.54 1.75 16.92
CA ARG A 228 15.97 1.90 17.22
C ARG A 228 16.76 2.50 16.05
N ASN A 229 16.03 3.14 15.11
CA ASN A 229 16.58 3.90 14.00
C ASN A 229 17.31 3.05 12.93
N HIS A 230 17.21 1.71 12.98
CA HIS A 230 17.67 0.86 11.89
C HIS A 230 16.73 0.96 10.70
N VAL A 231 17.30 0.92 9.50
CA VAL A 231 16.55 0.95 8.24
C VAL A 231 16.82 -0.32 7.46
N PHE A 232 15.73 -0.97 7.01
CA PHE A 232 15.81 -2.13 6.12
C PHE A 232 14.99 -1.86 4.86
N LYS A 233 15.47 -2.34 3.71
CA LYS A 233 14.68 -2.43 2.49
C LYS A 233 14.20 -3.87 2.32
N VAL A 234 12.89 -4.03 2.15
CA VAL A 234 12.24 -5.33 1.91
C VAL A 234 11.84 -5.43 0.44
N ASN A 235 12.29 -6.47 -0.21
CA ASN A 235 11.79 -6.86 -1.52
C ASN A 235 10.52 -7.69 -1.33
N LEU A 236 9.38 -7.24 -1.85
CA LEU A 236 8.08 -7.91 -1.67
C LEU A 236 7.98 -9.26 -2.38
N GLU A 237 8.73 -9.49 -3.46
CA GLU A 237 8.69 -10.76 -4.19
C GLU A 237 9.45 -11.86 -3.43
N THR A 238 10.66 -11.55 -2.96
CA THR A 238 11.53 -12.49 -2.25
C THR A 238 11.33 -12.49 -0.75
N LYS A 239 10.71 -11.47 -0.19
CA LYS A 239 10.57 -11.18 1.24
C LYS A 239 11.91 -11.03 1.97
N VAL A 240 12.96 -10.68 1.25
CA VAL A 240 14.29 -10.46 1.82
C VAL A 240 14.40 -9.03 2.31
N ALA A 241 14.82 -8.87 3.58
CA ALA A 241 15.12 -7.60 4.22
C ALA A 241 16.61 -7.34 4.23
N THR A 242 17.06 -6.34 3.48
CA THR A 242 18.45 -5.88 3.44
C THR A 242 18.64 -4.70 4.38
N HIS A 243 19.53 -4.80 5.36
CA HIS A 243 19.87 -3.72 6.28
C HIS A 243 20.64 -2.61 5.55
N LEU A 244 20.07 -1.40 5.51
CA LEU A 244 20.68 -0.25 4.84
C LEU A 244 21.61 0.55 5.77
N GLY A 245 21.36 0.50 7.09
CA GLY A 245 22.12 1.24 8.08
C GLY A 245 21.28 1.74 9.24
N VAL A 246 21.83 2.71 9.97
CA VAL A 246 21.20 3.38 11.11
C VAL A 246 21.06 4.88 10.78
N ILE A 247 19.92 5.46 11.11
CA ILE A 247 19.70 6.89 10.91
C ILE A 247 20.65 7.67 11.83
N SER A 248 21.42 8.57 11.25
CA SER A 248 22.32 9.49 11.96
C SER A 248 21.67 10.85 12.17
N GLY A 249 22.15 11.63 13.16
CA GLY A 249 21.68 12.99 13.41
C GLY A 249 20.39 13.11 14.21
N LEU A 250 19.79 12.01 14.66
CA LEU A 250 18.66 12.04 15.59
C LEU A 250 19.17 12.27 17.03
N PRO A 251 18.39 12.99 17.88
CA PRO A 251 18.77 13.19 19.29
C PRO A 251 18.77 11.87 20.06
N ASN A 252 19.54 11.83 21.14
CA ASN A 252 19.55 10.70 22.05
C ASN A 252 18.13 10.42 22.58
N GLY A 253 17.72 9.15 22.57
CA GLY A 253 16.40 8.73 23.03
C GLY A 253 15.27 8.94 22.02
N PHE A 254 15.57 9.48 20.82
CA PHE A 254 14.57 9.57 19.77
C PHE A 254 14.32 8.16 19.18
N THR A 255 13.07 7.76 19.18
CA THR A 255 12.62 6.50 18.54
C THR A 255 11.81 6.88 17.31
N VAL A 256 12.13 6.27 16.15
CA VAL A 256 11.27 6.40 14.98
C VAL A 256 10.05 5.52 15.17
N ASN A 257 8.85 6.12 15.21
CA ASN A 257 7.60 5.39 15.39
C ASN A 257 6.62 5.62 14.22
N GLY A 258 6.69 6.78 13.58
CA GLY A 258 5.94 7.08 12.37
C GLY A 258 6.88 7.55 11.27
N ALA A 259 6.62 7.15 10.03
CA ALA A 259 7.35 7.54 8.84
C ALA A 259 6.42 7.81 7.66
N ALA A 260 6.71 8.85 6.89
CA ALA A 260 5.98 9.18 5.66
C ALA A 260 6.91 9.87 4.67
N VAL A 261 6.53 9.90 3.40
CA VAL A 261 7.31 10.59 2.35
C VAL A 261 6.73 11.97 2.10
N ASP A 262 7.56 13.01 2.08
CA ASP A 262 7.12 14.36 1.74
C ASP A 262 7.09 14.63 0.22
N ALA A 263 6.66 15.83 -0.16
CA ALA A 263 6.57 16.21 -1.56
C ALA A 263 7.95 16.39 -2.25
N ASP A 264 9.02 16.51 -1.46
CA ASP A 264 10.42 16.66 -1.92
C ASP A 264 11.18 15.34 -1.90
N ASN A 265 10.46 14.21 -1.76
CA ASN A 265 11.02 12.86 -1.70
C ASN A 265 11.96 12.61 -0.51
N LYS A 266 11.75 13.31 0.60
CA LYS A 266 12.40 13.04 1.89
C LYS A 266 11.47 12.27 2.80
N ILE A 267 12.02 11.54 3.74
CA ILE A 267 11.25 10.76 4.70
C ILE A 267 11.08 11.58 5.96
N ILE A 268 9.84 11.91 6.32
CA ILE A 268 9.53 12.56 7.60
C ILE A 268 9.35 11.47 8.64
N VAL A 269 10.00 11.62 9.78
CA VAL A 269 9.90 10.71 10.92
C VAL A 269 9.45 11.43 12.18
N GLY A 270 8.57 10.78 12.93
CA GLY A 270 8.06 11.19 14.23
C GLY A 270 8.36 10.19 15.33
N SER A 271 8.29 10.62 16.59
CA SER A 271 8.57 9.78 17.76
C SER A 271 7.34 9.68 18.67
N ALA A 272 7.11 8.45 19.17
CA ALA A 272 6.13 8.20 20.22
C ALA A 272 6.65 8.52 21.63
N MET A 273 7.95 8.71 21.78
CA MET A 273 8.62 8.89 23.08
C MET A 273 9.19 10.30 23.28
N ALA A 274 9.60 10.96 22.19
CA ALA A 274 10.28 12.26 22.28
C ALA A 274 9.53 13.32 21.46
N ALA A 275 8.87 14.24 22.13
CA ALA A 275 8.17 15.36 21.50
C ALA A 275 9.08 16.60 21.33
N THR A 276 10.31 16.39 20.83
CA THR A 276 11.27 17.49 20.63
C THR A 276 11.16 18.14 19.26
N SER A 277 11.03 17.32 18.22
CA SER A 277 10.85 17.73 16.82
C SER A 277 10.44 16.53 15.98
N TYR A 278 9.99 16.78 14.76
CA TYR A 278 10.06 15.82 13.67
C TYR A 278 11.38 15.99 12.93
N PHE A 279 11.77 14.99 12.16
CA PHE A 279 12.99 15.04 11.35
C PHE A 279 12.70 14.63 9.93
N THR A 280 13.44 15.18 8.97
CA THR A 280 13.52 14.63 7.62
C THR A 280 14.76 13.79 7.50
N VAL A 281 14.64 12.62 6.92
CA VAL A 281 15.73 11.68 6.66
C VAL A 281 15.96 11.60 5.15
N ASP A 282 17.20 11.78 4.74
CA ASP A 282 17.61 11.53 3.37
C ASP A 282 17.73 10.02 3.15
N HIS A 283 17.00 9.47 2.18
CA HIS A 283 16.90 8.02 1.97
C HIS A 283 18.20 7.38 1.46
N LYS A 284 19.17 8.18 0.93
CA LYS A 284 20.45 7.67 0.40
C LYS A 284 21.52 7.66 1.47
N THR A 285 21.57 8.71 2.28
CA THR A 285 22.63 8.89 3.30
C THR A 285 22.20 8.48 4.70
N LEU A 286 20.89 8.32 4.93
CA LEU A 286 20.25 8.10 6.23
C LEU A 286 20.58 9.23 7.25
N ALA A 287 20.90 10.41 6.76
CA ALA A 287 21.17 11.57 7.61
C ALA A 287 19.84 12.28 7.93
N ALA A 288 19.57 12.50 9.22
CA ALA A 288 18.42 13.23 9.71
C ALA A 288 18.73 14.73 9.88
N THR A 289 17.75 15.56 9.54
CA THR A 289 17.77 17.01 9.82
C THR A 289 16.45 17.41 10.48
N PRO A 290 16.45 18.37 11.44
CA PRO A 290 15.23 18.81 12.09
C PRO A 290 14.19 19.31 11.09
N TYR A 291 12.94 18.88 11.26
CA TYR A 291 11.80 19.37 10.51
C TYR A 291 11.04 20.41 11.34
N LYS A 292 10.75 21.56 10.75
CA LYS A 292 10.07 22.64 11.44
C LYS A 292 8.59 22.31 11.64
N ILE A 293 8.18 22.13 12.89
CA ILE A 293 6.78 22.04 13.31
C ILE A 293 6.35 23.40 13.89
N ALA A 294 5.16 23.85 13.50
CA ALA A 294 4.58 25.09 14.05
C ALA A 294 3.99 24.81 15.45
N GLY A 295 4.48 25.55 16.45
CA GLY A 295 4.00 25.43 17.82
C GLY A 295 4.54 24.21 18.56
N THR A 296 3.71 23.61 19.44
CA THR A 296 4.10 22.48 20.27
C THR A 296 4.10 21.19 19.47
N VAL A 297 5.20 20.43 19.55
CA VAL A 297 5.30 19.08 18.98
C VAL A 297 4.54 18.09 19.84
N TRP A 298 3.82 17.16 19.19
CA TRP A 298 3.12 16.07 19.84
C TRP A 298 3.87 14.77 19.58
N THR A 299 3.95 13.90 20.58
CA THR A 299 4.37 12.51 20.34
C THR A 299 3.38 11.85 19.38
N SER A 300 3.90 11.06 18.46
CA SER A 300 3.10 10.32 17.50
C SER A 300 3.56 8.87 17.38
N SER A 301 2.60 7.96 17.40
CA SER A 301 2.87 6.53 17.26
C SER A 301 2.94 6.08 15.81
N ASP A 302 2.39 6.87 14.87
CA ASP A 302 2.39 6.55 13.46
C ASP A 302 2.14 7.80 12.60
N LEU A 303 2.61 7.74 11.35
CA LEU A 303 2.41 8.76 10.31
C LEU A 303 1.97 8.10 9.00
N ALA A 304 1.00 8.69 8.30
CA ALA A 304 0.57 8.16 7.01
C ALA A 304 0.22 9.25 5.99
N ASN A 305 0.68 9.10 4.75
CA ASN A 305 0.18 9.82 3.58
C ASN A 305 0.21 8.91 2.34
N GLY A 306 -0.24 9.41 1.19
CA GLY A 306 -0.29 8.65 -0.05
C GLY A 306 0.93 8.83 -0.96
N ASN A 307 2.03 9.39 -0.46
CA ASN A 307 3.26 9.55 -1.23
C ASN A 307 4.10 8.28 -1.18
N LEU A 308 4.69 7.92 -2.32
CA LEU A 308 5.66 6.84 -2.43
C LEU A 308 7.07 7.43 -2.52
N LEU A 309 8.05 6.73 -1.97
CA LEU A 309 9.45 7.10 -2.11
C LEU A 309 9.86 6.90 -3.58
N ALA A 310 10.25 7.98 -4.26
CA ALA A 310 10.71 7.89 -5.63
C ALA A 310 12.13 7.32 -5.69
N THR A 311 12.32 6.24 -6.45
CA THR A 311 13.61 5.64 -6.73
C THR A 311 14.19 6.19 -8.03
N ALA A 312 15.45 6.61 -8.01
CA ALA A 312 16.08 7.46 -9.05
C ALA A 312 16.17 6.84 -10.46
N ASN A 313 15.81 5.58 -10.67
CA ASN A 313 16.01 4.84 -11.91
C ASN A 313 14.75 4.58 -12.73
N ARG A 314 13.63 5.23 -12.41
CA ARG A 314 12.38 4.95 -13.13
C ARG A 314 12.28 5.77 -14.42
N PRO A 315 12.20 5.16 -15.60
CA PRO A 315 11.69 5.86 -16.78
C PRO A 315 10.26 6.32 -16.50
N LYS A 316 9.97 7.62 -16.66
CA LYS A 316 8.59 8.14 -16.51
C LYS A 316 7.65 7.31 -17.38
N GLY A 317 6.71 6.60 -16.80
CA GLY A 317 5.72 5.78 -17.51
C GLY A 317 5.97 4.27 -17.48
N SER A 318 6.53 3.70 -16.39
CA SER A 318 6.76 2.26 -16.31
C SER A 318 5.47 1.44 -16.34
N THR A 319 5.58 0.26 -16.94
CA THR A 319 4.48 -0.71 -17.17
C THR A 319 3.73 -1.13 -15.88
N ILE A 320 4.36 -1.03 -14.70
CA ILE A 320 3.78 -1.44 -13.41
C ILE A 320 2.59 -0.56 -13.00
N ASP A 321 2.65 0.78 -13.22
CA ASP A 321 1.53 1.67 -12.92
C ASP A 321 0.31 1.40 -13.82
N LEU A 322 0.55 0.91 -15.03
CA LEU A 322 -0.51 0.52 -15.96
C LEU A 322 -1.17 -0.79 -15.52
N ILE A 323 -0.39 -1.73 -14.96
CA ILE A 323 -0.89 -3.04 -14.51
C ILE A 323 -1.81 -2.90 -13.30
N ALA A 324 -1.38 -2.17 -12.26
CA ALA A 324 -2.18 -1.97 -11.04
C ALA A 324 -3.52 -1.26 -11.33
N ARG A 325 -3.54 -0.35 -12.31
CA ARG A 325 -4.79 0.34 -12.72
C ARG A 325 -5.74 -0.51 -13.56
N GLN A 326 -5.24 -1.56 -14.21
CA GLN A 326 -6.03 -2.40 -15.12
C GLN A 326 -6.65 -3.61 -14.42
N GLU A 327 -6.00 -4.18 -13.40
CA GLU A 327 -6.59 -5.26 -12.60
C GLU A 327 -7.89 -4.82 -11.90
N GLU A 328 -8.03 -3.54 -11.56
CA GLU A 328 -9.24 -3.02 -10.90
C GLU A 328 -10.42 -2.76 -11.84
N ALA A 329 -10.16 -2.54 -13.13
CA ALA A 329 -11.24 -2.27 -14.11
C ALA A 329 -12.02 -3.53 -14.50
N THR A 330 -11.46 -4.71 -14.24
CA THR A 330 -12.02 -6.00 -14.68
C THR A 330 -12.21 -7.01 -13.54
N ASP A 331 -12.36 -6.53 -12.29
CA ASP A 331 -12.48 -7.37 -11.09
C ASP A 331 -13.44 -8.56 -11.31
N GLY A 332 -12.88 -9.77 -11.39
CA GLY A 332 -13.61 -11.02 -11.63
C GLY A 332 -14.01 -11.32 -13.07
N LYS A 333 -13.80 -10.42 -14.04
CA LYS A 333 -14.19 -10.66 -15.45
C LYS A 333 -13.16 -11.45 -16.23
N ILE A 334 -11.88 -11.40 -15.85
CA ILE A 334 -10.82 -12.20 -16.47
C ILE A 334 -10.02 -12.88 -15.36
N ALA A 335 -9.77 -14.18 -15.54
CA ALA A 335 -8.95 -14.98 -14.64
C ALA A 335 -7.93 -15.81 -15.44
N ILE A 336 -6.73 -16.00 -14.86
CA ILE A 336 -5.67 -16.81 -15.47
C ILE A 336 -5.28 -17.94 -14.51
N PHE A 337 -5.24 -19.17 -15.02
CA PHE A 337 -4.89 -20.35 -14.24
C PHE A 337 -4.30 -21.48 -15.11
N PRO A 338 -3.43 -22.34 -14.54
CA PRO A 338 -2.82 -22.19 -13.24
C PRO A 338 -1.77 -21.07 -13.22
N ASN A 339 -1.59 -20.43 -12.07
CA ASN A 339 -0.44 -19.60 -11.81
C ASN A 339 0.11 -19.98 -10.43
N PRO A 340 1.28 -20.61 -10.32
CA PRO A 340 2.30 -20.82 -11.37
C PRO A 340 1.84 -21.71 -12.54
N VAL A 341 2.39 -21.39 -13.71
CA VAL A 341 2.16 -22.12 -14.97
C VAL A 341 3.03 -23.35 -15.00
N THR A 342 2.42 -24.51 -15.20
CA THR A 342 3.09 -25.79 -15.40
C THR A 342 2.87 -26.27 -16.83
N ASN A 343 3.83 -27.06 -17.37
CA ASN A 343 3.77 -27.58 -18.73
C ASN A 343 3.64 -26.52 -19.84
N ASN A 344 4.18 -25.32 -19.62
CA ASN A 344 4.18 -24.20 -20.57
C ASN A 344 2.79 -23.85 -21.14
N GLN A 345 1.73 -24.08 -20.37
CA GLN A 345 0.38 -23.70 -20.79
C GLN A 345 -0.46 -23.18 -19.61
N PHE A 346 -1.33 -22.22 -19.91
CA PHE A 346 -2.29 -21.67 -18.97
C PHE A 346 -3.60 -21.33 -19.68
N ALA A 347 -4.65 -21.17 -18.91
CA ALA A 347 -5.97 -20.77 -19.40
C ALA A 347 -6.26 -19.32 -19.03
N VAL A 348 -6.84 -18.58 -19.98
CA VAL A 348 -7.44 -17.26 -19.76
C VAL A 348 -8.96 -17.48 -19.79
N GLN A 349 -9.61 -17.25 -18.66
CA GLN A 349 -11.07 -17.33 -18.54
C GLN A 349 -11.64 -15.94 -18.63
N PHE A 350 -12.61 -15.76 -19.49
CA PHE A 350 -13.41 -14.55 -19.65
C PHE A 350 -14.78 -14.77 -19.02
N ASN A 351 -15.20 -13.88 -18.12
CA ASN A 351 -16.51 -13.92 -17.48
C ASN A 351 -17.25 -12.62 -17.85
N GLU A 352 -18.33 -12.73 -18.62
CA GLU A 352 -19.26 -11.63 -18.91
C GLU A 352 -18.58 -10.34 -19.46
N LEU A 353 -17.54 -10.48 -20.27
CA LEU A 353 -17.04 -9.39 -21.08
C LEU A 353 -17.97 -9.10 -22.25
N SER A 354 -17.98 -7.85 -22.69
CA SER A 354 -18.73 -7.47 -23.89
C SER A 354 -18.31 -8.33 -25.09
N ALA A 355 -19.30 -8.70 -25.93
CA ALA A 355 -18.98 -9.37 -27.18
C ALA A 355 -18.06 -8.50 -28.03
N GLY A 356 -17.03 -9.11 -28.61
CA GLY A 356 -16.03 -8.38 -29.39
C GLY A 356 -14.76 -9.19 -29.63
N THR A 357 -13.81 -8.60 -30.32
CA THR A 357 -12.49 -9.20 -30.59
C THR A 357 -11.47 -8.69 -29.58
N TYR A 358 -10.75 -9.63 -28.97
CA TYR A 358 -9.71 -9.32 -27.97
C TYR A 358 -8.40 -9.96 -28.40
N THR A 359 -7.28 -9.34 -28.05
CA THR A 359 -5.95 -9.87 -28.28
C THR A 359 -5.28 -10.20 -26.96
N ILE A 360 -4.86 -11.46 -26.79
CA ILE A 360 -4.07 -11.90 -25.65
C ILE A 360 -2.59 -11.78 -26.06
N GLN A 361 -1.82 -10.99 -25.34
CA GLN A 361 -0.37 -10.84 -25.52
C GLN A 361 0.36 -11.40 -24.29
N VAL A 362 1.45 -12.13 -24.52
CA VAL A 362 2.38 -12.57 -23.48
C VAL A 362 3.76 -12.03 -23.81
N THR A 363 4.36 -11.33 -22.86
CA THR A 363 5.71 -10.79 -23.00
C THR A 363 6.62 -11.27 -21.87
N ASP A 364 7.90 -11.42 -22.13
CA ASP A 364 8.88 -11.68 -21.09
C ASP A 364 9.25 -10.40 -20.32
N VAL A 365 10.13 -10.52 -19.31
CA VAL A 365 10.58 -9.39 -18.48
C VAL A 365 11.37 -8.33 -19.24
N MET A 366 11.89 -8.67 -20.42
CA MET A 366 12.58 -7.75 -21.33
C MET A 366 11.60 -7.04 -22.29
N GLY A 367 10.29 -7.33 -22.18
CA GLY A 367 9.27 -6.78 -23.08
C GLY A 367 9.18 -7.48 -24.44
N ARG A 368 9.91 -8.58 -24.68
CA ARG A 368 9.82 -9.33 -25.95
C ARG A 368 8.52 -10.10 -26.00
N GLN A 369 7.80 -9.98 -27.11
CA GLN A 369 6.53 -10.68 -27.32
C GLN A 369 6.79 -12.16 -27.55
N MET A 370 6.22 -13.00 -26.68
CA MET A 370 6.33 -14.47 -26.72
C MET A 370 5.14 -15.12 -27.39
N VAL A 371 3.94 -14.58 -27.14
CA VAL A 371 2.68 -15.06 -27.73
C VAL A 371 1.78 -13.84 -28.03
N GLN A 372 1.08 -13.92 -29.16
CA GLN A 372 -0.05 -13.05 -29.47
C GLN A 372 -1.16 -13.91 -30.06
N GLN A 373 -2.35 -13.84 -29.47
CA GLN A 373 -3.50 -14.62 -29.92
C GLN A 373 -4.76 -13.76 -29.93
N VAL A 374 -5.44 -13.74 -31.06
CA VAL A 374 -6.72 -13.03 -31.21
C VAL A 374 -7.87 -13.99 -30.85
N VAL A 375 -8.82 -13.51 -30.05
CA VAL A 375 -9.96 -14.27 -29.56
C VAL A 375 -11.24 -13.46 -29.78
N ALA A 376 -12.23 -14.08 -30.40
CA ALA A 376 -13.57 -13.53 -30.50
C ALA A 376 -14.41 -14.01 -29.30
N LEU A 377 -14.98 -13.08 -28.53
CA LEU A 377 -15.87 -13.36 -27.41
C LEU A 377 -17.30 -13.08 -27.76
N GLY A 378 -18.19 -14.02 -27.41
CA GLY A 378 -19.64 -13.90 -27.63
C GLY A 378 -20.42 -13.24 -26.49
N GLY A 379 -19.73 -12.67 -25.48
CA GLY A 379 -20.37 -12.03 -24.32
C GLY A 379 -20.73 -13.00 -23.18
N SER A 380 -20.52 -14.32 -23.37
CA SER A 380 -20.72 -15.35 -22.35
C SER A 380 -19.39 -15.82 -21.77
N LYS A 381 -19.44 -16.66 -20.72
CA LYS A 381 -18.25 -17.27 -20.14
C LYS A 381 -17.50 -18.11 -21.17
N GLN A 382 -16.22 -17.81 -21.39
CA GLN A 382 -15.36 -18.48 -22.37
C GLN A 382 -13.98 -18.70 -21.77
N VAL A 383 -13.33 -19.81 -22.13
CA VAL A 383 -11.97 -20.14 -21.71
C VAL A 383 -11.09 -20.33 -22.93
N GLN A 384 -9.93 -19.68 -22.91
CA GLN A 384 -8.93 -19.78 -23.99
C GLN A 384 -7.62 -20.31 -23.43
N THR A 385 -7.11 -21.41 -23.99
CA THR A 385 -5.80 -21.97 -23.60
C THR A 385 -4.69 -21.30 -24.39
N ILE A 386 -3.69 -20.82 -23.67
CA ILE A 386 -2.47 -20.23 -24.21
C ILE A 386 -1.31 -21.19 -23.99
N LYS A 387 -0.55 -21.45 -25.05
CA LYS A 387 0.66 -22.29 -25.01
C LYS A 387 1.88 -21.41 -25.23
N LEU A 388 2.83 -21.51 -24.32
CA LEU A 388 4.16 -20.93 -24.48
C LEU A 388 5.05 -21.90 -25.27
N ASN A 389 6.09 -21.37 -25.89
CA ASN A 389 7.08 -22.23 -26.53
C ASN A 389 7.68 -23.20 -25.49
N PRO A 390 7.87 -24.50 -25.78
CA PRO A 390 8.51 -25.44 -24.88
C PRO A 390 9.90 -25.03 -24.38
N SER A 391 10.60 -24.18 -25.15
CA SER A 391 11.89 -23.59 -24.78
C SER A 391 11.76 -22.25 -24.01
N ALA A 392 10.55 -21.84 -23.62
CA ALA A 392 10.36 -20.64 -22.82
C ALA A 392 11.14 -20.75 -21.51
N ALA A 393 11.91 -19.73 -21.17
CA ALA A 393 12.69 -19.71 -19.95
C ALA A 393 11.73 -19.72 -18.72
N LYS A 394 12.13 -20.43 -17.66
CA LYS A 394 11.44 -20.34 -16.37
C LYS A 394 11.56 -18.92 -15.84
N GLY A 395 10.47 -18.39 -15.27
CA GLY A 395 10.46 -17.02 -14.74
C GLY A 395 9.12 -16.30 -14.95
N PHE A 396 9.13 -15.01 -14.75
CA PHE A 396 7.95 -14.16 -14.88
C PHE A 396 7.67 -13.76 -16.33
N TYR A 397 6.40 -13.77 -16.67
CA TYR A 397 5.86 -13.27 -17.94
C TYR A 397 4.69 -12.34 -17.65
N LEU A 398 4.49 -11.34 -18.51
CA LEU A 398 3.36 -10.44 -18.45
C LEU A 398 2.31 -10.89 -19.47
N VAL A 399 1.08 -11.09 -19.02
CA VAL A 399 -0.07 -11.35 -19.88
C VAL A 399 -0.94 -10.11 -19.95
N LYS A 400 -1.27 -9.66 -21.16
CA LYS A 400 -2.20 -8.57 -21.43
C LYS A 400 -3.37 -9.07 -22.27
N VAL A 401 -4.55 -8.56 -21.96
CA VAL A 401 -5.73 -8.69 -22.84
C VAL A 401 -6.08 -7.29 -23.33
N ILE A 402 -6.18 -7.15 -24.65
CA ILE A 402 -6.34 -5.89 -25.35
C ILE A 402 -7.64 -5.96 -26.15
N ASP A 403 -8.48 -4.95 -26.08
CA ASP A 403 -9.72 -4.86 -26.86
C ASP A 403 -9.45 -4.39 -28.31
N GLN A 404 -10.52 -4.31 -29.10
CA GLN A 404 -10.44 -3.87 -30.52
C GLN A 404 -10.06 -2.41 -30.70
N GLU A 405 -10.09 -1.59 -29.65
CA GLU A 405 -9.65 -0.19 -29.64
C GLU A 405 -8.15 -0.07 -29.25
N ASN A 406 -7.41 -1.18 -29.18
CA ASN A 406 -6.03 -1.28 -28.69
C ASN A 406 -5.85 -0.84 -27.24
N LYS A 407 -6.91 -0.88 -26.44
CA LYS A 407 -6.86 -0.60 -25.03
C LYS A 407 -6.67 -1.89 -24.25
N ALA A 408 -5.67 -1.94 -23.39
CA ALA A 408 -5.49 -3.08 -22.49
C ALA A 408 -6.62 -3.06 -21.45
N VAL A 409 -7.44 -4.11 -21.45
CA VAL A 409 -8.56 -4.29 -20.51
C VAL A 409 -8.18 -5.16 -19.32
N TYR A 410 -7.08 -5.92 -19.43
CA TYR A 410 -6.56 -6.74 -18.33
C TYR A 410 -5.05 -6.92 -18.49
N SER A 411 -4.35 -6.99 -17.36
CA SER A 411 -2.91 -7.28 -17.34
C SER A 411 -2.54 -7.95 -16.02
N THR A 412 -1.78 -9.03 -16.09
CA THR A 412 -1.29 -9.73 -14.89
C THR A 412 0.06 -10.40 -15.15
N LYS A 413 0.76 -10.77 -14.07
CA LYS A 413 2.00 -11.56 -14.13
C LYS A 413 1.68 -13.04 -13.93
N ILE A 414 2.35 -13.89 -14.67
CA ILE A 414 2.36 -15.33 -14.46
C ILE A 414 3.79 -15.82 -14.20
N LEU A 415 3.92 -16.83 -13.37
CA LEU A 415 5.21 -17.49 -13.09
C LEU A 415 5.23 -18.82 -13.86
N VAL A 416 6.18 -18.99 -14.78
CA VAL A 416 6.43 -20.26 -15.51
C VAL A 416 7.49 -21.06 -14.78
N GLN A 417 7.17 -22.36 -14.47
CA GLN A 417 8.04 -23.27 -13.72
C GLN A 417 8.55 -24.43 -14.57
#